data_82873d0351cea516a97dafc0cabd46bf
#
_entry.id   82873d0351cea516a97dafc0cabd46bf
#
_cell.length_a   1.000
_cell.length_b   1.000
_cell.length_c   1.000
_cell.angle_alpha   90.00
_cell.angle_beta   90.00
_cell.angle_gamma   90.00
#
_symmetry.space_group_name_H-M   'P 1'
#
loop_
_entity.id
_entity.type
_entity.pdbx_description
1 polymer ?
#
loop_
_entity_poly.entity_id
_entity_poly.type
_entity_poly.pdbx_seq_one_letter_code
_entity_poly.pdbx_strand_id
1 'polypeptide(L)'
;MTITTVGIDLAKNVFAVHCVDQNGKAVLVKPKVSRAALSELIAGLPPCVIGMEACSGAHYWARLFRQYGHDVRLMAPKFVSPYRMAGKTGKNDAADAIAICEAVQRPHMRFVPVKDESQQAMQCLHRTRQGFIQERTATYNRLRGLVSEFGVIAPQSTDALRHVVSDQKETLPVQVRLCIDDLLTHVTNIEEKIAEYDRVLSRVAKTDHRSQQLMELK
;
A
#
# COMPACT_ATOMS: atom_id res chain seq x y z
N MET A 1 12.56 34.19 10.64
CA MET A 1 12.19 33.00 11.43
C MET A 1 12.60 31.78 10.61
N THR A 2 13.37 30.89 11.21
CA THR A 2 13.90 29.71 10.48
C THR A 2 12.93 28.54 10.66
N ILE A 3 12.53 27.88 9.58
CA ILE A 3 11.69 26.69 9.60
C ILE A 3 12.53 25.54 10.19
N THR A 4 12.02 24.88 11.24
CA THR A 4 12.67 23.73 11.90
C THR A 4 11.92 22.43 11.69
N THR A 5 10.59 22.51 11.54
CA THR A 5 9.75 21.32 11.37
C THR A 5 8.67 21.56 10.32
N VAL A 6 8.43 20.53 9.53
CA VAL A 6 7.43 20.50 8.44
C VAL A 6 6.55 19.28 8.59
N GLY A 7 5.25 19.47 8.60
CA GLY A 7 4.25 18.40 8.46
C GLY A 7 3.69 18.42 7.05
N ILE A 8 3.67 17.27 6.39
CA ILE A 8 3.12 17.11 5.03
C ILE A 8 2.04 16.05 5.05
N ASP A 9 0.82 16.44 4.71
CA ASP A 9 -0.24 15.48 4.39
C ASP A 9 -0.17 15.10 2.92
N LEU A 10 0.04 13.79 2.68
CA LEU A 10 0.28 13.24 1.35
C LEU A 10 -1.04 12.78 0.71
N ALA A 11 -1.32 13.29 -0.47
CA ALA A 11 -2.42 12.84 -1.30
C ALA A 11 -1.92 12.41 -2.70
N LYS A 12 -2.82 12.10 -3.61
CA LYS A 12 -2.45 11.67 -4.96
C LYS A 12 -1.86 12.83 -5.77
N ASN A 13 -2.50 14.00 -5.76
CA ASN A 13 -2.18 15.13 -6.64
C ASN A 13 -1.96 16.45 -5.90
N VAL A 14 -2.61 16.64 -4.77
CA VAL A 14 -2.58 17.91 -4.01
C VAL A 14 -2.21 17.60 -2.57
N PHE A 15 -1.24 18.30 -2.05
CA PHE A 15 -0.65 18.11 -0.73
C PHE A 15 -0.93 19.31 0.16
N ALA A 16 -1.02 19.09 1.47
CA ALA A 16 -1.01 20.17 2.44
C ALA A 16 0.33 20.19 3.20
N VAL A 17 0.88 21.39 3.37
CA VAL A 17 2.18 21.62 4.00
C VAL A 17 2.02 22.65 5.12
N HIS A 18 2.49 22.28 6.31
CA HIS A 18 2.53 23.15 7.48
C HIS A 18 3.95 23.18 8.05
N CYS A 19 4.54 24.39 8.09
CA CYS A 19 5.90 24.60 8.57
C CYS A 19 5.91 25.47 9.82
N VAL A 20 6.69 25.06 10.80
CA VAL A 20 6.84 25.81 12.07
C VAL A 20 8.30 26.13 12.38
N ASP A 21 8.50 27.15 13.21
CA ASP A 21 9.80 27.49 13.80
C ASP A 21 10.08 26.65 15.06
N GLN A 22 11.21 26.93 15.73
CA GLN A 22 11.64 26.26 16.96
C GLN A 22 10.65 26.41 18.13
N ASN A 23 9.75 27.39 18.09
CA ASN A 23 8.75 27.65 19.12
C ASN A 23 7.40 27.01 18.77
N GLY A 24 7.31 26.27 17.65
CA GLY A 24 6.06 25.72 17.16
C GLY A 24 5.14 26.73 16.48
N LYS A 25 5.61 27.96 16.24
CA LYS A 25 4.83 28.99 15.55
C LYS A 25 4.82 28.74 14.05
N ALA A 26 3.63 28.79 13.43
CA ALA A 26 3.49 28.64 11.99
C ALA A 26 4.24 29.75 11.23
N VAL A 27 5.15 29.34 10.33
CA VAL A 27 5.95 30.21 9.47
C VAL A 27 5.45 30.17 8.04
N LEU A 28 5.07 28.98 7.56
CA LEU A 28 4.55 28.78 6.21
C LEU A 28 3.40 27.77 6.26
N VAL A 29 2.27 28.13 5.69
CA VAL A 29 1.10 27.25 5.54
C VAL A 29 0.66 27.24 4.09
N LYS A 30 0.67 26.07 3.49
CA LYS A 30 0.24 25.84 2.11
C LYS A 30 -0.78 24.71 2.10
N PRO A 31 -2.09 25.02 2.14
CA PRO A 31 -3.15 23.99 2.22
C PRO A 31 -3.33 23.22 0.92
N LYS A 32 -2.82 23.74 -0.20
CA LYS A 32 -2.90 23.13 -1.53
C LYS A 32 -1.60 23.33 -2.29
N VAL A 33 -0.81 22.27 -2.42
CA VAL A 33 0.45 22.26 -3.18
C VAL A 33 0.34 21.15 -4.23
N SER A 34 0.61 21.46 -5.49
CA SER A 34 0.62 20.44 -6.54
C SER A 34 1.84 19.52 -6.40
N ARG A 35 1.78 18.35 -7.03
CA ARG A 35 2.86 17.36 -6.99
C ARG A 35 4.21 17.93 -7.49
N ALA A 36 4.21 18.71 -8.56
CA ALA A 36 5.41 19.36 -9.09
C ALA A 36 5.94 20.42 -8.13
N ALA A 37 5.06 21.30 -7.63
CA ALA A 37 5.44 22.37 -6.73
C ALA A 37 5.92 21.89 -5.35
N LEU A 38 5.50 20.69 -4.89
CA LEU A 38 5.96 20.16 -3.60
C LEU A 38 7.47 19.90 -3.59
N SER A 39 8.01 19.33 -4.66
CA SER A 39 9.45 19.06 -4.78
C SER A 39 10.27 20.35 -4.72
N GLU A 40 9.88 21.36 -5.48
CA GLU A 40 10.54 22.65 -5.51
C GLU A 40 10.44 23.39 -4.16
N LEU A 41 9.25 23.37 -3.55
CA LEU A 41 9.02 23.97 -2.25
C LEU A 41 9.96 23.39 -1.18
N ILE A 42 10.04 22.05 -1.10
CA ILE A 42 10.87 21.39 -0.07
C ILE A 42 12.35 21.58 -0.36
N ALA A 43 12.79 21.50 -1.63
CA ALA A 43 14.18 21.74 -2.00
C ALA A 43 14.66 23.16 -1.66
N GLY A 44 13.75 24.15 -1.63
CA GLY A 44 14.06 25.54 -1.24
C GLY A 44 14.09 25.79 0.26
N LEU A 45 13.75 24.82 1.11
CA LEU A 45 13.77 24.98 2.57
C LEU A 45 15.17 24.70 3.14
N PRO A 46 15.55 25.35 4.24
CA PRO A 46 16.75 24.95 5.00
C PRO A 46 16.58 23.51 5.54
N PRO A 47 17.67 22.77 5.80
CA PRO A 47 17.60 21.46 6.42
C PRO A 47 16.74 21.48 7.69
N CYS A 48 15.69 20.65 7.71
CA CYS A 48 14.70 20.61 8.79
C CYS A 48 14.15 19.21 8.98
N VAL A 49 13.36 19.00 10.03
CA VAL A 49 12.62 17.76 10.28
C VAL A 49 11.35 17.76 9.43
N ILE A 50 11.12 16.70 8.66
CA ILE A 50 9.90 16.53 7.85
C ILE A 50 9.13 15.31 8.34
N GLY A 51 7.91 15.54 8.84
CA GLY A 51 6.95 14.49 9.21
C GLY A 51 5.99 14.18 8.06
N MET A 52 5.72 12.89 7.84
CA MET A 52 4.68 12.41 6.93
C MET A 52 4.02 11.15 7.48
N GLU A 53 2.75 10.91 7.14
CA GLU A 53 2.14 9.60 7.39
C GLU A 53 2.68 8.53 6.45
N ALA A 54 2.85 7.30 6.97
CA ALA A 54 3.27 6.14 6.19
C ALA A 54 2.11 5.60 5.34
N CYS A 55 1.82 6.29 4.26
CA CYS A 55 0.78 5.97 3.27
C CYS A 55 1.38 5.62 1.90
N SER A 56 0.53 5.53 0.87
CA SER A 56 0.98 5.30 -0.51
C SER A 56 1.84 6.47 -0.99
N GLY A 57 3.03 6.16 -1.52
CA GLY A 57 3.99 7.15 -2.00
C GLY A 57 4.90 7.77 -0.94
N ALA A 58 4.62 7.59 0.37
CA ALA A 58 5.40 8.20 1.45
C ALA A 58 6.89 7.84 1.40
N HIS A 59 7.23 6.61 1.09
CA HIS A 59 8.63 6.18 1.00
C HIS A 59 9.38 6.85 -0.17
N TYR A 60 8.72 7.08 -1.30
CA TYR A 60 9.29 7.82 -2.42
C TYR A 60 9.63 9.26 -2.02
N TRP A 61 8.68 9.98 -1.44
CA TRP A 61 8.88 11.34 -0.97
C TRP A 61 9.94 11.42 0.13
N ALA A 62 9.95 10.44 1.04
CA ALA A 62 10.95 10.39 2.09
C ALA A 62 12.39 10.22 1.53
N ARG A 63 12.59 9.36 0.53
CA ARG A 63 13.90 9.22 -0.12
C ARG A 63 14.31 10.51 -0.83
N LEU A 64 13.39 11.12 -1.58
CA LEU A 64 13.63 12.36 -2.30
C LEU A 64 14.02 13.51 -1.35
N PHE A 65 13.26 13.72 -0.29
CA PHE A 65 13.52 14.82 0.64
C PHE A 65 14.78 14.60 1.48
N ARG A 66 15.16 13.33 1.73
CA ARG A 66 16.47 13.02 2.31
C ARG A 66 17.64 13.40 1.39
N GLN A 67 17.47 13.27 0.08
CA GLN A 67 18.46 13.73 -0.91
C GLN A 67 18.63 15.27 -0.88
N TYR A 68 17.59 16.01 -0.47
CA TYR A 68 17.65 17.45 -0.27
C TYR A 68 18.27 17.87 1.07
N GLY A 69 18.67 16.88 1.92
CA GLY A 69 19.34 17.13 3.20
C GLY A 69 18.42 17.23 4.41
N HIS A 70 17.14 16.87 4.29
CA HIS A 70 16.19 16.91 5.41
C HIS A 70 16.21 15.61 6.25
N ASP A 71 15.90 15.73 7.56
CA ASP A 71 15.60 14.60 8.44
C ASP A 71 14.14 14.18 8.26
N VAL A 72 13.90 13.15 7.45
CA VAL A 72 12.54 12.73 7.10
C VAL A 72 12.11 11.54 7.92
N ARG A 73 10.97 11.68 8.58
CA ARG A 73 10.38 10.74 9.52
C ARG A 73 8.98 10.33 9.09
N LEU A 74 8.75 9.03 8.94
CA LEU A 74 7.44 8.46 8.62
C LEU A 74 6.76 7.96 9.89
N MET A 75 5.47 8.25 10.03
CA MET A 75 4.65 7.84 11.18
C MET A 75 3.47 6.99 10.72
N ALA A 76 3.15 5.94 11.46
CA ALA A 76 1.93 5.19 11.17
C ALA A 76 0.69 6.07 11.46
N PRO A 77 -0.36 6.05 10.62
CA PRO A 77 -1.54 6.91 10.78
C PRO A 77 -2.19 6.84 12.16
N LYS A 78 -2.19 5.67 12.79
CA LYS A 78 -2.70 5.48 14.15
C LYS A 78 -2.00 6.32 15.23
N PHE A 79 -0.74 6.70 15.00
CA PHE A 79 0.02 7.53 15.94
C PHE A 79 -0.15 9.03 15.66
N VAL A 80 -0.60 9.42 14.48
CA VAL A 80 -0.92 10.81 14.12
C VAL A 80 -2.36 11.16 14.50
N SER A 81 -3.28 10.20 14.40
CA SER A 81 -4.71 10.39 14.66
C SER A 81 -5.04 11.12 15.99
N PRO A 82 -4.36 10.87 17.14
CA PRO A 82 -4.65 11.59 18.39
C PRO A 82 -4.36 13.09 18.34
N TYR A 83 -3.54 13.57 17.39
CA TYR A 83 -3.18 14.98 17.24
C TYR A 83 -4.12 15.73 16.29
N ARG A 84 -5.04 15.03 15.63
CA ARG A 84 -6.08 15.66 14.81
C ARG A 84 -7.07 16.37 15.72
N MET A 85 -7.31 17.65 15.45
CA MET A 85 -8.30 18.41 16.21
C MET A 85 -9.70 17.82 15.99
N ALA A 86 -10.34 17.36 17.06
CA ALA A 86 -11.74 17.00 17.05
C ALA A 86 -12.58 18.29 16.99
N GLY A 87 -13.26 18.54 15.87
CA GLY A 87 -14.12 19.73 15.71
C GLY A 87 -15.12 19.57 14.58
N LYS A 88 -16.18 20.44 14.60
CA LYS A 88 -17.26 20.50 13.61
C LYS A 88 -16.83 20.89 12.19
N THR A 89 -15.61 21.37 12.00
CA THR A 89 -15.00 21.61 10.69
C THR A 89 -14.45 20.28 10.18
N GLY A 90 -15.14 19.67 9.26
CA GLY A 90 -14.89 18.36 8.68
C GLY A 90 -13.41 18.11 8.32
N LYS A 91 -13.10 16.86 8.05
CA LYS A 91 -11.78 16.38 7.62
C LYS A 91 -11.16 17.36 6.62
N ASN A 92 -10.08 18.05 7.01
CA ASN A 92 -9.43 19.10 6.23
C ASN A 92 -7.94 18.78 6.15
N ASP A 93 -7.42 18.64 4.94
CA ASP A 93 -6.02 18.30 4.67
C ASP A 93 -5.03 19.26 5.36
N ALA A 94 -5.38 20.54 5.53
CA ALA A 94 -4.58 21.48 6.29
C ALA A 94 -4.48 21.13 7.79
N ALA A 95 -5.57 20.64 8.40
CA ALA A 95 -5.58 20.19 9.78
C ALA A 95 -4.78 18.88 9.96
N ASP A 96 -4.80 18.01 8.96
CA ASP A 96 -3.98 16.80 8.95
C ASP A 96 -2.49 17.14 8.86
N ALA A 97 -2.07 18.11 8.06
CA ALA A 97 -0.69 18.60 8.02
C ALA A 97 -0.22 19.22 9.37
N ILE A 98 -1.09 19.92 10.08
CA ILE A 98 -0.82 20.44 11.43
C ILE A 98 -0.62 19.28 12.40
N ALA A 99 -1.51 18.30 12.39
CA ALA A 99 -1.43 17.11 13.26
C ALA A 99 -0.14 16.32 13.02
N ILE A 100 0.28 16.14 11.77
CA ILE A 100 1.54 15.51 11.39
C ILE A 100 2.74 16.31 11.92
N CYS A 101 2.71 17.65 11.77
CA CYS A 101 3.75 18.54 12.25
C CYS A 101 3.91 18.47 13.77
N GLU A 102 2.81 18.40 14.49
CA GLU A 102 2.78 18.25 15.96
C GLU A 102 3.29 16.87 16.38
N ALA A 103 2.80 15.81 15.74
CA ALA A 103 3.15 14.43 16.08
C ALA A 103 4.64 14.13 15.89
N VAL A 104 5.27 14.63 14.81
CA VAL A 104 6.68 14.33 14.48
C VAL A 104 7.66 14.89 15.52
N GLN A 105 7.27 15.89 16.29
CA GLN A 105 8.08 16.53 17.32
C GLN A 105 8.03 15.81 18.67
N ARG A 106 7.18 14.80 18.85
CA ARG A 106 7.00 14.13 20.13
C ARG A 106 8.17 13.20 20.47
N PRO A 107 8.75 13.27 21.69
CA PRO A 107 9.93 12.52 22.09
C PRO A 107 9.77 11.00 21.99
N HIS A 108 8.55 10.49 22.23
CA HIS A 108 8.25 9.05 22.22
C HIS A 108 7.56 8.56 20.95
N MET A 109 7.59 9.38 19.88
CA MET A 109 6.99 8.99 18.60
C MET A 109 7.74 7.81 17.97
N ARG A 110 6.99 6.79 17.54
CA ARG A 110 7.54 5.63 16.83
C ARG A 110 7.52 5.87 15.33
N PHE A 111 8.70 5.87 14.72
CA PHE A 111 8.85 6.11 13.29
C PHE A 111 8.91 4.80 12.53
N VAL A 112 8.34 4.81 11.33
CA VAL A 112 8.43 3.72 10.36
C VAL A 112 9.74 3.88 9.58
N PRO A 113 10.59 2.87 9.51
CA PRO A 113 11.81 2.93 8.70
C PRO A 113 11.49 3.24 7.23
N VAL A 114 12.23 4.17 6.66
CA VAL A 114 12.10 4.48 5.23
C VAL A 114 12.68 3.32 4.42
N LYS A 115 11.87 2.70 3.59
CA LYS A 115 12.29 1.63 2.69
C LYS A 115 13.15 2.19 1.56
N ASP A 116 14.25 1.52 1.25
CA ASP A 116 14.98 1.73 0.02
C ASP A 116 14.20 1.19 -1.20
N GLU A 117 14.74 1.41 -2.39
CA GLU A 117 14.07 0.98 -3.64
C GLU A 117 13.99 -0.54 -3.76
N SER A 118 15.01 -1.25 -3.31
CA SER A 118 15.06 -2.72 -3.33
C SER A 118 13.98 -3.31 -2.42
N GLN A 119 13.88 -2.82 -1.17
CA GLN A 119 12.85 -3.22 -0.23
C GLN A 119 11.43 -2.92 -0.77
N GLN A 120 11.28 -1.80 -1.47
CA GLN A 120 10.01 -1.42 -2.06
C GLN A 120 9.65 -2.26 -3.27
N ALA A 121 10.63 -2.64 -4.10
CA ALA A 121 10.45 -3.57 -5.21
C ALA A 121 10.01 -4.96 -4.71
N MET A 122 10.64 -5.47 -3.64
CA MET A 122 10.20 -6.71 -3.00
C MET A 122 8.75 -6.62 -2.52
N GLN A 123 8.37 -5.52 -1.90
CA GLN A 123 6.98 -5.32 -1.47
C GLN A 123 6.00 -5.32 -2.65
N CYS A 124 6.40 -4.79 -3.83
CA CYS A 124 5.58 -4.84 -5.04
C CYS A 124 5.38 -6.29 -5.50
N LEU A 125 6.43 -7.11 -5.54
CA LEU A 125 6.32 -8.53 -5.89
C LEU A 125 5.35 -9.28 -4.97
N HIS A 126 5.51 -9.13 -3.65
CA HIS A 126 4.61 -9.76 -2.69
C HIS A 126 3.17 -9.30 -2.82
N ARG A 127 2.92 -8.00 -3.01
CA ARG A 127 1.57 -7.43 -3.15
C ARG A 127 0.90 -7.89 -4.44
N THR A 128 1.64 -7.94 -5.54
CA THR A 128 1.11 -8.41 -6.82
C THR A 128 0.73 -9.89 -6.74
N ARG A 129 1.63 -10.72 -6.18
CA ARG A 129 1.32 -12.14 -5.92
C ARG A 129 0.08 -12.31 -5.05
N GLN A 130 -0.02 -11.53 -3.96
CA GLN A 130 -1.18 -11.59 -3.07
C GLN A 130 -2.48 -11.18 -3.78
N GLY A 131 -2.41 -10.20 -4.68
CA GLY A 131 -3.53 -9.81 -5.54
C GLY A 131 -4.02 -10.97 -6.40
N PHE A 132 -3.11 -11.68 -7.07
CA PHE A 132 -3.47 -12.86 -7.86
C PHE A 132 -4.08 -13.99 -7.01
N ILE A 133 -3.59 -14.21 -5.79
CA ILE A 133 -4.19 -15.20 -4.87
C ILE A 133 -5.64 -14.81 -4.51
N GLN A 134 -5.88 -13.54 -4.23
CA GLN A 134 -7.23 -13.03 -3.94
C GLN A 134 -8.16 -13.17 -5.15
N GLU A 135 -7.68 -12.82 -6.35
CA GLU A 135 -8.41 -12.94 -7.60
C GLU A 135 -8.75 -14.41 -7.92
N ARG A 136 -7.79 -15.33 -7.76
CA ARG A 136 -8.03 -16.76 -7.87
C ARG A 136 -9.16 -17.23 -6.97
N THR A 137 -9.10 -16.85 -5.70
CA THR A 137 -10.13 -17.22 -4.70
C THR A 137 -11.50 -16.64 -5.08
N ALA A 138 -11.54 -15.38 -5.49
CA ALA A 138 -12.77 -14.73 -5.93
C ALA A 138 -13.36 -15.39 -7.18
N THR A 139 -12.52 -15.81 -8.13
CA THR A 139 -12.95 -16.48 -9.35
C THR A 139 -13.52 -17.87 -9.06
N TYR A 140 -12.89 -18.65 -8.19
CA TYR A 140 -13.45 -19.94 -7.76
C TYR A 140 -14.78 -19.76 -7.01
N ASN A 141 -14.91 -18.76 -6.15
CA ASN A 141 -16.18 -18.49 -5.47
C ASN A 141 -17.28 -18.05 -6.46
N ARG A 142 -16.92 -17.26 -7.47
CA ARG A 142 -17.85 -16.89 -8.57
C ARG A 142 -18.30 -18.13 -9.32
N LEU A 143 -17.39 -19.02 -9.66
CA LEU A 143 -17.72 -20.28 -10.33
C LEU A 143 -18.67 -21.13 -9.49
N ARG A 144 -18.41 -21.30 -8.18
CA ARG A 144 -19.33 -22.02 -7.26
C ARG A 144 -20.71 -21.40 -7.25
N GLY A 145 -20.80 -20.07 -7.10
CA GLY A 145 -22.08 -19.36 -7.12
C GLY A 145 -22.84 -19.59 -8.41
N LEU A 146 -22.16 -19.50 -9.56
CA LEU A 146 -22.75 -19.68 -10.86
C LEU A 146 -23.33 -21.11 -11.05
N VAL A 147 -22.59 -22.15 -10.73
CA VAL A 147 -23.07 -23.53 -10.90
C VAL A 147 -24.14 -23.92 -9.88
N SER A 148 -24.14 -23.31 -8.70
CA SER A 148 -25.15 -23.57 -7.68
C SER A 148 -26.57 -23.16 -8.10
N GLU A 149 -26.70 -22.13 -8.96
CA GLU A 149 -27.99 -21.73 -9.53
C GLU A 149 -28.63 -22.81 -10.42
N PHE A 150 -27.83 -23.79 -10.85
CA PHE A 150 -28.26 -24.94 -11.64
C PHE A 150 -28.25 -26.24 -10.82
N GLY A 151 -28.22 -26.15 -9.49
CA GLY A 151 -28.28 -27.30 -8.60
C GLY A 151 -26.96 -28.08 -8.45
N VAL A 152 -25.86 -27.57 -9.00
CA VAL A 152 -24.54 -28.17 -8.89
C VAL A 152 -23.88 -27.70 -7.59
N ILE A 153 -23.79 -28.58 -6.61
CA ILE A 153 -23.12 -28.30 -5.33
C ILE A 153 -21.65 -28.67 -5.43
N ALA A 154 -20.79 -27.68 -5.41
CA ALA A 154 -19.35 -27.86 -5.55
C ALA A 154 -18.63 -27.79 -4.21
N PRO A 155 -17.68 -28.71 -3.92
CA PRO A 155 -16.88 -28.72 -2.70
C PRO A 155 -15.99 -27.48 -2.55
N GLN A 156 -15.45 -27.25 -1.33
CA GLN A 156 -14.50 -26.15 -1.08
C GLN A 156 -13.14 -26.37 -1.76
N SER A 157 -12.70 -27.61 -1.91
CA SER A 157 -11.46 -27.94 -2.62
C SER A 157 -11.54 -27.50 -4.09
N THR A 158 -10.50 -26.86 -4.58
CA THR A 158 -10.43 -26.35 -5.98
C THR A 158 -10.41 -27.51 -6.98
N ASP A 159 -9.72 -28.60 -6.66
CA ASP A 159 -9.63 -29.78 -7.52
C ASP A 159 -10.97 -30.51 -7.59
N ALA A 160 -11.61 -30.73 -6.45
CA ALA A 160 -12.94 -31.32 -6.42
C ALA A 160 -14.00 -30.44 -7.12
N LEU A 161 -13.91 -29.12 -7.01
CA LEU A 161 -14.75 -28.19 -7.78
C LEU A 161 -14.55 -28.38 -9.30
N ARG A 162 -13.29 -28.44 -9.77
CA ARG A 162 -12.98 -28.65 -11.20
C ARG A 162 -13.55 -29.96 -11.71
N HIS A 163 -13.43 -31.05 -10.94
CA HIS A 163 -14.01 -32.35 -11.29
C HIS A 163 -15.54 -32.29 -11.38
N VAL A 164 -16.23 -31.81 -10.36
CA VAL A 164 -17.70 -31.73 -10.33
C VAL A 164 -18.22 -30.87 -11.50
N VAL A 165 -17.55 -29.73 -11.77
CA VAL A 165 -17.93 -28.84 -12.87
C VAL A 165 -17.70 -29.54 -14.22
N SER A 166 -16.58 -30.24 -14.41
CA SER A 166 -16.27 -30.97 -15.62
C SER A 166 -17.29 -32.07 -15.89
N ASP A 167 -17.66 -32.85 -14.87
CA ASP A 167 -18.58 -33.99 -14.98
C ASP A 167 -20.00 -33.55 -15.33
N GLN A 168 -20.44 -32.40 -14.81
CA GLN A 168 -21.81 -31.92 -15.00
C GLN A 168 -21.97 -30.85 -16.09
N LYS A 169 -20.88 -30.37 -16.67
CA LYS A 169 -20.86 -29.27 -17.63
C LYS A 169 -21.83 -29.48 -18.78
N GLU A 170 -21.87 -30.71 -19.36
CA GLU A 170 -22.70 -31.01 -20.53
C GLU A 170 -24.21 -30.99 -20.24
N THR A 171 -24.60 -31.08 -18.97
CA THR A 171 -26.00 -30.98 -18.54
C THR A 171 -26.48 -29.53 -18.42
N LEU A 172 -25.56 -28.56 -18.44
CA LEU A 172 -25.85 -27.15 -18.25
C LEU A 172 -26.17 -26.44 -19.56
N PRO A 173 -26.95 -25.33 -19.53
CA PRO A 173 -27.20 -24.49 -20.70
C PRO A 173 -25.91 -24.02 -21.38
N VAL A 174 -25.94 -23.85 -22.71
CA VAL A 174 -24.76 -23.47 -23.51
C VAL A 174 -24.11 -22.16 -23.02
N GLN A 175 -24.94 -21.18 -22.62
CA GLN A 175 -24.45 -19.89 -22.12
C GLN A 175 -23.69 -20.07 -20.79
N VAL A 176 -24.12 -20.99 -19.94
CA VAL A 176 -23.45 -21.29 -18.65
C VAL A 176 -22.13 -22.01 -18.91
N ARG A 177 -22.08 -22.93 -19.88
CA ARG A 177 -20.82 -23.62 -20.27
C ARG A 177 -19.78 -22.63 -20.75
N LEU A 178 -20.18 -21.65 -21.56
CA LEU A 178 -19.28 -20.57 -21.99
C LEU A 178 -18.68 -19.81 -20.78
N CYS A 179 -19.53 -19.39 -19.83
CA CYS A 179 -19.07 -18.71 -18.62
C CYS A 179 -18.12 -19.57 -17.78
N ILE A 180 -18.39 -20.87 -17.67
CA ILE A 180 -17.52 -21.82 -16.95
C ILE A 180 -16.16 -21.92 -17.61
N ASP A 181 -16.11 -22.06 -18.95
CA ASP A 181 -14.86 -22.18 -19.71
C ASP A 181 -13.99 -20.92 -19.55
N ASP A 182 -14.61 -19.76 -19.67
CA ASP A 182 -13.91 -18.47 -19.47
C ASP A 182 -13.33 -18.37 -18.06
N LEU A 183 -14.11 -18.70 -17.03
CA LEU A 183 -13.66 -18.63 -15.62
C LEU A 183 -12.56 -19.66 -15.34
N LEU A 184 -12.65 -20.87 -15.85
CA LEU A 184 -11.62 -21.90 -15.66
C LEU A 184 -10.32 -21.54 -16.39
N THR A 185 -10.41 -21.00 -17.61
CA THR A 185 -9.26 -20.48 -18.36
C THR A 185 -8.61 -19.33 -17.61
N HIS A 186 -9.40 -18.39 -17.11
CA HIS A 186 -8.90 -17.26 -16.32
C HIS A 186 -8.18 -17.73 -15.04
N VAL A 187 -8.75 -18.68 -14.30
CA VAL A 187 -8.10 -19.25 -13.10
C VAL A 187 -6.77 -19.92 -13.45
N THR A 188 -6.72 -20.69 -14.53
CA THR A 188 -5.47 -21.34 -14.94
C THR A 188 -4.37 -20.31 -15.24
N ASN A 189 -4.69 -19.23 -15.95
CA ASN A 189 -3.76 -18.15 -16.22
C ASN A 189 -3.28 -17.45 -14.92
N ILE A 190 -4.18 -17.27 -13.94
CA ILE A 190 -3.81 -16.69 -12.64
C ILE A 190 -2.88 -17.64 -11.88
N GLU A 191 -3.15 -18.94 -11.87
CA GLU A 191 -2.31 -19.95 -11.19
C GLU A 191 -0.90 -20.00 -11.78
N GLU A 192 -0.77 -19.91 -13.11
CA GLU A 192 0.53 -19.80 -13.77
C GLU A 192 1.28 -18.54 -13.33
N LYS A 193 0.59 -17.39 -13.24
CA LYS A 193 1.18 -16.15 -12.72
C LYS A 193 1.63 -16.28 -11.28
N ILE A 194 0.82 -16.87 -10.40
CA ILE A 194 1.21 -17.13 -9.01
C ILE A 194 2.49 -17.97 -8.96
N ALA A 195 2.56 -19.06 -9.74
CA ALA A 195 3.72 -19.92 -9.80
C ALA A 195 4.97 -19.20 -10.34
N GLU A 196 4.82 -18.26 -11.29
CA GLU A 196 5.90 -17.40 -11.78
C GLU A 196 6.44 -16.52 -10.66
N TYR A 197 5.56 -15.81 -9.93
CA TYR A 197 5.95 -14.97 -8.80
C TYR A 197 6.59 -15.77 -7.66
N ASP A 198 6.10 -16.98 -7.38
CA ASP A 198 6.70 -17.89 -6.39
C ASP A 198 8.14 -18.25 -6.74
N ARG A 199 8.41 -18.53 -8.02
CA ARG A 199 9.77 -18.80 -8.51
C ARG A 199 10.67 -17.58 -8.37
N VAL A 200 10.18 -16.38 -8.71
CA VAL A 200 10.95 -15.14 -8.56
C VAL A 200 11.26 -14.88 -7.09
N LEU A 201 10.26 -14.93 -6.21
CA LEU A 201 10.43 -14.71 -4.77
C LEU A 201 11.37 -15.73 -4.14
N SER A 202 11.25 -17.01 -4.50
CA SER A 202 12.17 -18.07 -4.02
C SER A 202 13.61 -17.84 -4.47
N ARG A 203 13.82 -17.32 -5.69
CA ARG A 203 15.16 -16.99 -6.18
C ARG A 203 15.76 -15.84 -5.39
N VAL A 204 15.00 -14.76 -5.17
CA VAL A 204 15.46 -13.60 -4.40
C VAL A 204 15.74 -13.99 -2.95
N ALA A 205 14.87 -14.80 -2.32
CA ALA A 205 15.07 -15.25 -0.94
C ALA A 205 16.38 -16.03 -0.74
N LYS A 206 16.83 -16.79 -1.74
CA LYS A 206 18.10 -17.51 -1.70
C LYS A 206 19.34 -16.62 -1.77
N THR A 207 19.22 -15.40 -2.28
CA THR A 207 20.34 -14.45 -2.41
C THR A 207 20.31 -13.34 -1.36
N ASP A 208 19.19 -13.15 -0.68
CA ASP A 208 19.03 -12.14 0.36
C ASP A 208 19.44 -12.68 1.73
N HIS A 209 20.46 -12.10 2.33
CA HIS A 209 21.05 -12.54 3.61
C HIS A 209 20.01 -12.57 4.75
N ARG A 210 19.09 -11.62 4.82
CA ARG A 210 18.04 -11.57 5.86
C ARG A 210 17.06 -12.71 5.71
N SER A 211 16.68 -13.02 4.48
CA SER A 211 15.80 -14.15 4.16
C SER A 211 16.47 -15.49 4.50
N GLN A 212 17.78 -15.62 4.22
CA GLN A 212 18.57 -16.80 4.59
C GLN A 212 18.58 -17.01 6.10
N GLN A 213 18.85 -15.96 6.89
CA GLN A 213 18.81 -16.04 8.36
C GLN A 213 17.44 -16.47 8.89
N LEU A 214 16.33 -15.98 8.29
CA LEU A 214 14.99 -16.40 8.69
C LEU A 214 14.68 -17.86 8.32
N MET A 215 15.22 -18.37 7.24
CA MET A 215 15.06 -19.78 6.82
C MET A 215 15.85 -20.76 7.70
N GLU A 216 16.88 -20.30 8.39
CA GLU A 216 17.67 -21.09 9.35
C GLU A 216 16.97 -21.22 10.72
N LEU A 217 15.99 -20.33 11.02
CA LEU A 217 15.17 -20.39 12.22
C LEU A 217 14.10 -21.46 12.02
N LYS A 218 14.38 -22.69 12.43
CA LYS A 218 13.41 -23.81 12.47
C LYS A 218 12.74 -23.91 13.82
#